data_a2cdeec47dd751cd8d9adc2e5972558b
#
_entry.id   a2cdeec47dd751cd8d9adc2e5972558b
#
_cell.length_a   1.000
_cell.length_b   1.000
_cell.length_c   1.000
_cell.angle_alpha   90.00
_cell.angle_beta   90.00
_cell.angle_gamma   90.00
#
_symmetry.space_group_name_H-M   'P 1'
#
loop_
_entity.id
_entity.type
_entity.pdbx_description
1 polymer ?
#
loop_
_entity_poly.entity_id
_entity_poly.type
_entity_poly.pdbx_seq_one_letter_code
_entity_poly.pdbx_strand_id
1 'polypeptide(L)'
;MERRLANEAEWPLATQLAMIRDAGFDGAGVRFIDPAFAAEVTSFLRGHGMIWQAQCYPTTVDDLKPVLELVARLGADHVNLQPNVRPYRLQECIPYLEGWRRLADEAGVAVHVETHRDRMTTDLFFTLHLLDCFPDLRLTADVSHYLVGREFAWPVDEANHALIHRVLDNSWGIHGRVASREQVQISPGFPQHQGWVALFMGWWEYAIRSWRRRAGPDAILTFLCELGPPPYAITGPDGAELSDRWQDALVMKDMIRTLWDRIVAEDARSAA
;
A
#
# COMPACT_ATOMS: atom_id res chain seq x y z
N MET A 1 6.10 -11.69 -4.31
CA MET A 1 4.94 -12.37 -3.65
C MET A 1 5.43 -13.70 -3.09
N GLU A 2 5.26 -13.94 -1.82
CA GLU A 2 5.58 -15.24 -1.24
C GLU A 2 4.39 -16.17 -1.40
N ARG A 3 4.58 -17.32 -2.04
CA ARG A 3 3.53 -18.33 -2.28
C ARG A 3 4.05 -19.70 -1.93
N ARG A 4 3.51 -20.25 -0.85
CA ARG A 4 3.77 -21.63 -0.41
C ARG A 4 2.65 -22.12 0.49
N LEU A 5 2.47 -23.42 0.55
CA LEU A 5 1.70 -24.05 1.60
C LEU A 5 2.56 -24.25 2.86
N ALA A 6 1.92 -24.56 3.99
CA ALA A 6 2.64 -24.85 5.22
C ALA A 6 3.70 -25.94 5.01
N ASN A 7 4.90 -25.71 5.52
CA ASN A 7 6.04 -26.63 5.42
C ASN A 7 6.54 -26.94 3.99
N GLU A 8 6.10 -26.19 2.98
CA GLU A 8 6.61 -26.28 1.61
C GLU A 8 7.58 -25.17 1.29
N ALA A 9 8.42 -25.38 0.28
CA ALA A 9 9.28 -24.34 -0.26
C ALA A 9 8.43 -23.27 -0.97
N GLU A 10 8.93 -22.04 -0.93
CA GLU A 10 8.33 -20.95 -1.72
C GLU A 10 8.39 -21.30 -3.22
N TRP A 11 7.33 -20.95 -3.94
CA TRP A 11 7.29 -21.21 -5.38
C TRP A 11 8.39 -20.43 -6.11
N PRO A 12 8.96 -20.97 -7.22
CA PRO A 12 9.95 -20.27 -8.01
C PRO A 12 9.46 -18.89 -8.44
N LEU A 13 10.33 -17.88 -8.39
CA LEU A 13 10.01 -16.50 -8.75
C LEU A 13 9.34 -16.39 -10.13
N ALA A 14 9.86 -17.10 -11.12
CA ALA A 14 9.29 -17.12 -12.47
C ALA A 14 7.83 -17.58 -12.50
N THR A 15 7.47 -18.58 -11.67
CA THR A 15 6.09 -19.05 -11.52
C THR A 15 5.22 -17.98 -10.89
N GLN A 16 5.70 -17.31 -9.83
CA GLN A 16 4.94 -16.25 -9.16
C GLN A 16 4.69 -15.07 -10.09
N LEU A 17 5.69 -14.66 -10.87
CA LEU A 17 5.58 -13.57 -11.85
C LEU A 17 4.62 -13.92 -13.00
N ALA A 18 4.68 -15.16 -13.51
CA ALA A 18 3.74 -15.63 -14.52
C ALA A 18 2.29 -15.60 -14.00
N MET A 19 2.05 -16.02 -12.75
CA MET A 19 0.72 -15.98 -12.13
C MET A 19 0.18 -14.54 -12.03
N ILE A 20 1.02 -13.56 -11.64
CA ILE A 20 0.62 -12.15 -11.55
C ILE A 20 0.20 -11.64 -12.94
N ARG A 21 1.00 -11.89 -13.97
CA ARG A 21 0.71 -11.53 -15.35
C ARG A 21 -0.59 -12.19 -15.84
N ASP A 22 -0.69 -13.52 -15.69
CA ASP A 22 -1.80 -14.32 -16.25
C ASP A 22 -3.13 -14.01 -15.55
N ALA A 23 -3.07 -13.58 -14.29
CA ALA A 23 -4.23 -13.06 -13.57
C ALA A 23 -4.62 -11.63 -14.00
N GLY A 24 -3.86 -10.99 -14.90
CA GLY A 24 -4.16 -9.68 -15.43
C GLY A 24 -3.96 -8.54 -14.42
N PHE A 25 -3.00 -8.62 -13.51
CA PHE A 25 -2.56 -7.46 -12.75
C PHE A 25 -1.79 -6.48 -13.65
N ASP A 26 -1.94 -5.19 -13.39
CA ASP A 26 -1.26 -4.14 -14.16
C ASP A 26 0.19 -3.96 -13.73
N GLY A 27 0.56 -4.46 -12.56
CA GLY A 27 1.90 -4.29 -12.00
C GLY A 27 2.13 -5.02 -10.69
N ALA A 28 3.25 -4.68 -10.05
CA ALA A 28 3.65 -5.26 -8.77
C ALA A 28 4.41 -4.27 -7.88
N GLY A 29 4.37 -4.51 -6.56
CA GLY A 29 5.32 -3.92 -5.62
C GLY A 29 6.62 -4.74 -5.60
N VAL A 30 7.76 -4.07 -5.77
CA VAL A 30 9.08 -4.70 -5.85
C VAL A 30 10.00 -4.16 -4.77
N ARG A 31 10.58 -5.03 -3.95
CA ARG A 31 11.54 -4.62 -2.92
C ARG A 31 12.87 -4.21 -3.56
N PHE A 32 13.26 -2.95 -3.39
CA PHE A 32 14.50 -2.36 -3.92
C PHE A 32 15.63 -2.37 -2.89
N ILE A 33 15.70 -3.44 -2.09
CA ILE A 33 16.78 -3.70 -1.12
C ILE A 33 17.79 -4.72 -1.60
N ASP A 34 17.45 -5.53 -2.59
CA ASP A 34 18.32 -6.46 -3.28
C ASP A 34 18.35 -6.09 -4.78
N PRO A 35 19.48 -5.54 -5.27
CA PRO A 35 19.59 -5.09 -6.66
C PRO A 35 19.45 -6.20 -7.70
N ALA A 36 19.88 -7.42 -7.40
CA ALA A 36 19.78 -8.55 -8.32
C ALA A 36 18.33 -9.01 -8.46
N PHE A 37 17.63 -9.19 -7.33
CA PHE A 37 16.21 -9.50 -7.30
C PHE A 37 15.37 -8.41 -7.99
N ALA A 38 15.63 -7.15 -7.67
CA ALA A 38 14.91 -6.04 -8.30
C ALA A 38 15.11 -6.02 -9.83
N ALA A 39 16.34 -6.26 -10.30
CA ALA A 39 16.64 -6.30 -11.74
C ALA A 39 15.92 -7.47 -12.45
N GLU A 40 15.88 -8.65 -11.86
CA GLU A 40 15.19 -9.83 -12.41
C GLU A 40 13.68 -9.56 -12.51
N VAL A 41 13.05 -9.11 -11.41
CA VAL A 41 11.61 -8.84 -11.38
C VAL A 41 11.22 -7.73 -12.35
N THR A 42 11.93 -6.58 -12.33
CA THR A 42 11.61 -5.45 -13.19
C THR A 42 11.85 -5.75 -14.68
N SER A 43 12.84 -6.61 -15.00
CA SER A 43 13.04 -7.10 -16.37
C SER A 43 11.84 -7.88 -16.88
N PHE A 44 11.30 -8.77 -16.06
CA PHE A 44 10.07 -9.50 -16.41
C PHE A 44 8.88 -8.56 -16.59
N LEU A 45 8.63 -7.67 -15.62
CA LEU A 45 7.50 -6.73 -15.65
C LEU A 45 7.57 -5.83 -16.89
N ARG A 46 8.73 -5.27 -17.18
CA ARG A 46 8.97 -4.44 -18.39
C ARG A 46 8.71 -5.21 -19.68
N GLY A 47 9.19 -6.46 -19.75
CA GLY A 47 8.98 -7.34 -20.91
C GLY A 47 7.51 -7.66 -21.21
N HIS A 48 6.63 -7.43 -20.23
CA HIS A 48 5.18 -7.66 -20.34
C HIS A 48 4.34 -6.38 -20.28
N GLY A 49 4.96 -5.19 -20.36
CA GLY A 49 4.25 -3.90 -20.31
C GLY A 49 3.61 -3.58 -18.96
N MET A 50 4.09 -4.21 -17.88
CA MET A 50 3.59 -4.02 -16.51
C MET A 50 4.35 -2.91 -15.80
N ILE A 51 3.68 -2.21 -14.88
CA ILE A 51 4.29 -1.17 -14.04
C ILE A 51 4.77 -1.74 -12.69
N TRP A 52 5.56 -0.97 -11.96
CA TRP A 52 5.95 -1.33 -10.59
C TRP A 52 6.19 -0.13 -9.70
N GLN A 53 5.89 -0.30 -8.42
CA GLN A 53 6.38 0.58 -7.37
C GLN A 53 7.62 -0.03 -6.72
N ALA A 54 8.62 0.79 -6.42
CA ALA A 54 9.78 0.38 -5.63
C ALA A 54 9.43 0.43 -4.14
N GLN A 55 9.80 -0.58 -3.36
CA GLN A 55 9.56 -0.60 -1.92
C GLN A 55 10.87 -0.62 -1.14
N CYS A 56 10.99 0.25 -0.12
CA CYS A 56 12.18 0.34 0.72
C CYS A 56 11.83 0.63 2.19
N TYR A 57 12.82 0.39 3.08
CA TYR A 57 12.65 0.46 4.53
C TYR A 57 13.79 1.25 5.19
N PRO A 58 13.98 2.54 4.88
CA PRO A 58 15.11 3.31 5.37
C PRO A 58 15.06 3.52 6.87
N THR A 59 16.23 3.45 7.51
CA THR A 59 16.47 3.78 8.91
C THR A 59 17.14 5.14 9.08
N THR A 60 17.79 5.62 8.01
CA THR A 60 18.41 6.94 7.93
C THR A 60 17.97 7.64 6.64
N VAL A 61 18.27 8.92 6.53
CA VAL A 61 18.03 9.68 5.27
C VAL A 61 18.87 9.08 4.13
N ASP A 62 20.11 8.73 4.41
CA ASP A 62 21.04 8.26 3.40
C ASP A 62 20.72 6.86 2.84
N ASP A 63 19.95 6.05 3.57
CA ASP A 63 19.51 4.74 3.10
C ASP A 63 18.59 4.83 1.86
N LEU A 64 18.01 6.00 1.58
CA LEU A 64 17.23 6.20 0.37
C LEU A 64 18.09 6.37 -0.89
N LYS A 65 19.34 6.85 -0.78
CA LYS A 65 20.22 7.12 -1.94
C LYS A 65 20.40 5.90 -2.85
N PRO A 66 20.83 4.72 -2.33
CA PRO A 66 21.01 3.54 -3.19
C PRO A 66 19.71 3.06 -3.83
N VAL A 67 18.55 3.31 -3.18
CA VAL A 67 17.23 3.00 -3.76
C VAL A 67 16.95 3.90 -4.95
N LEU A 68 17.18 5.22 -4.81
CA LEU A 68 16.98 6.19 -5.90
C LEU A 68 17.94 5.93 -7.07
N GLU A 69 19.20 5.56 -6.82
CA GLU A 69 20.14 5.13 -7.84
C GLU A 69 19.65 3.88 -8.58
N LEU A 70 19.06 2.94 -7.85
CA LEU A 70 18.48 1.73 -8.43
C LEU A 70 17.22 2.05 -9.25
N VAL A 71 16.38 2.97 -8.78
CA VAL A 71 15.22 3.48 -9.53
C VAL A 71 15.66 4.17 -10.82
N ALA A 72 16.72 4.98 -10.79
CA ALA A 72 17.25 5.63 -11.99
C ALA A 72 17.69 4.61 -13.06
N ARG A 73 18.16 3.44 -12.66
CA ARG A 73 18.58 2.36 -13.58
C ARG A 73 17.44 1.47 -14.05
N LEU A 74 16.55 1.10 -13.13
CA LEU A 74 15.51 0.09 -13.39
C LEU A 74 14.16 0.72 -13.71
N GLY A 75 13.95 1.96 -13.32
CA GLY A 75 12.65 2.63 -13.34
C GLY A 75 11.77 2.20 -12.15
N ALA A 76 10.75 2.97 -11.89
CA ALA A 76 9.58 2.68 -11.06
C ALA A 76 8.58 3.81 -11.27
N ASP A 77 7.29 3.57 -11.04
CA ASP A 77 6.30 4.63 -11.02
C ASP A 77 6.56 5.59 -9.84
N HIS A 78 6.79 5.03 -8.67
CA HIS A 78 7.18 5.75 -7.46
C HIS A 78 7.93 4.84 -6.49
N VAL A 79 8.49 5.45 -5.44
CA VAL A 79 9.04 4.72 -4.30
C VAL A 79 8.01 4.72 -3.16
N ASN A 80 7.56 3.56 -2.74
CA ASN A 80 6.87 3.37 -1.48
C ASN A 80 7.91 3.24 -0.35
N LEU A 81 7.99 4.25 0.51
CA LEU A 81 8.92 4.32 1.61
C LEU A 81 8.21 3.96 2.90
N GLN A 82 8.49 2.79 3.46
CA GLN A 82 8.04 2.40 4.79
C GLN A 82 9.11 2.80 5.82
N PRO A 83 8.94 3.93 6.55
CA PRO A 83 10.01 4.51 7.36
C PRO A 83 10.31 3.61 8.57
N ASN A 84 11.44 2.92 8.56
CA ASN A 84 11.83 2.01 9.64
C ASN A 84 12.47 2.77 10.83
N VAL A 85 11.88 3.89 11.19
CA VAL A 85 12.23 4.74 12.34
C VAL A 85 11.03 4.91 13.25
N ARG A 86 11.29 5.10 14.54
CA ARG A 86 10.27 5.17 15.60
C ARG A 86 10.47 6.41 16.45
N PRO A 87 10.30 7.61 15.87
CA PRO A 87 10.44 8.86 16.61
C PRO A 87 9.36 8.97 17.69
N TYR A 88 9.78 9.42 18.85
CA TYR A 88 8.88 9.64 19.97
C TYR A 88 8.20 11.01 19.89
N ARG A 89 8.84 11.98 19.25
CA ARG A 89 8.37 13.35 19.12
C ARG A 89 8.29 13.76 17.65
N LEU A 90 7.35 14.65 17.35
CA LEU A 90 7.14 15.18 16.00
C LEU A 90 8.41 15.84 15.43
N GLN A 91 9.14 16.58 16.25
CA GLN A 91 10.38 17.25 15.84
C GLN A 91 11.47 16.29 15.39
N GLU A 92 11.45 15.06 15.89
CA GLU A 92 12.40 14.01 15.49
C GLU A 92 12.10 13.46 14.08
N CYS A 93 10.86 13.65 13.58
CA CYS A 93 10.47 13.26 12.22
C CYS A 93 10.97 14.22 11.16
N ILE A 94 11.08 15.52 11.51
CA ILE A 94 11.36 16.61 10.56
C ILE A 94 12.62 16.33 9.73
N PRO A 95 13.79 16.03 10.31
CA PRO A 95 15.01 15.83 9.52
C PRO A 95 14.92 14.62 8.58
N TYR A 96 14.15 13.59 8.92
CA TYR A 96 13.91 12.46 8.04
C TYR A 96 13.04 12.85 6.85
N LEU A 97 11.88 13.44 7.10
CA LEU A 97 10.92 13.80 6.05
C LEU A 97 11.50 14.85 5.10
N GLU A 98 12.17 15.88 5.62
CA GLU A 98 12.86 16.88 4.79
C GLU A 98 14.01 16.29 3.99
N GLY A 99 14.79 15.41 4.63
CA GLY A 99 15.91 14.74 3.98
C GLY A 99 15.46 13.81 2.85
N TRP A 100 14.44 12.98 3.08
CA TRP A 100 13.90 12.10 2.04
C TRP A 100 13.23 12.89 0.92
N ARG A 101 12.48 13.95 1.23
CA ARG A 101 11.89 14.84 0.22
C ARG A 101 12.96 15.46 -0.65
N ARG A 102 14.00 16.04 -0.06
CA ARG A 102 15.11 16.66 -0.80
C ARG A 102 15.78 15.64 -1.74
N LEU A 103 16.09 14.44 -1.26
CA LEU A 103 16.68 13.38 -2.10
C LEU A 103 15.75 12.94 -3.24
N ALA A 104 14.44 12.86 -2.97
CA ALA A 104 13.42 12.54 -3.98
C ALA A 104 13.35 13.62 -5.07
N ASP A 105 13.33 14.89 -4.67
CA ASP A 105 13.30 16.06 -5.57
C ASP A 105 14.56 16.13 -6.42
N GLU A 106 15.76 15.93 -5.81
CA GLU A 106 17.04 15.87 -6.52
C GLU A 106 17.10 14.73 -7.56
N ALA A 107 16.47 13.60 -7.26
CA ALA A 107 16.40 12.45 -8.17
C ALA A 107 15.26 12.55 -9.20
N GLY A 108 14.32 13.47 -9.02
CA GLY A 108 13.11 13.56 -9.86
C GLY A 108 12.17 12.35 -9.72
N VAL A 109 12.15 11.70 -8.55
CA VAL A 109 11.38 10.48 -8.28
C VAL A 109 10.30 10.76 -7.24
N ALA A 110 9.07 10.37 -7.51
CA ALA A 110 8.00 10.44 -6.52
C ALA A 110 8.24 9.47 -5.37
N VAL A 111 8.17 9.95 -4.13
CA VAL A 111 8.29 9.14 -2.91
C VAL A 111 7.02 9.29 -2.09
N HIS A 112 6.40 8.18 -1.74
CA HIS A 112 5.22 8.12 -0.88
C HIS A 112 5.58 7.44 0.44
N VAL A 113 5.22 8.06 1.56
CA VAL A 113 5.46 7.50 2.90
C VAL A 113 4.30 6.58 3.26
N GLU A 114 4.62 5.34 3.58
CA GLU A 114 3.61 4.34 3.95
C GLU A 114 3.09 4.54 5.36
N THR A 115 1.77 4.43 5.54
CA THR A 115 1.17 4.34 6.87
C THR A 115 1.27 2.90 7.38
N HIS A 116 2.05 2.70 8.44
CA HIS A 116 2.31 1.36 8.97
C HIS A 116 2.57 1.38 10.47
N ARG A 117 1.99 0.41 11.20
CA ARG A 117 2.26 0.21 12.62
C ARG A 117 3.75 -0.04 12.88
N ASP A 118 4.23 0.31 14.07
CA ASP A 118 5.64 0.20 14.47
C ASP A 118 6.59 0.94 13.50
N ARG A 119 6.17 2.08 12.98
CA ARG A 119 6.93 3.00 12.11
C ARG A 119 6.68 4.46 12.54
N MET A 120 7.31 5.40 11.87
CA MET A 120 7.05 6.84 12.05
C MET A 120 5.54 7.17 11.99
N THR A 121 4.79 6.46 11.17
CA THR A 121 3.36 6.64 10.95
C THR A 121 2.50 5.66 11.77
N THR A 122 2.99 5.18 12.91
CA THR A 122 2.36 4.10 13.69
C THR A 122 0.99 4.48 14.27
N ASP A 123 0.82 5.73 14.71
CA ASP A 123 -0.41 6.21 15.32
C ASP A 123 -1.13 7.20 14.42
N LEU A 124 -2.46 7.11 14.37
CA LEU A 124 -3.30 7.95 13.52
C LEU A 124 -3.17 9.43 13.87
N PHE A 125 -3.26 9.79 15.16
CA PHE A 125 -3.15 11.20 15.56
C PHE A 125 -1.77 11.76 15.33
N PHE A 126 -0.74 10.97 15.60
CA PHE A 126 0.64 11.37 15.32
C PHE A 126 0.83 11.61 13.81
N THR A 127 0.29 10.75 12.96
CA THR A 127 0.33 10.93 11.50
C THR A 127 -0.45 12.17 11.06
N LEU A 128 -1.60 12.46 11.66
CA LEU A 128 -2.34 13.67 11.36
C LEU A 128 -1.56 14.94 11.75
N HIS A 129 -0.82 14.91 12.88
CA HIS A 129 0.08 16.02 13.24
C HIS A 129 1.25 16.15 12.26
N LEU A 130 1.77 15.02 11.70
CA LEU A 130 2.74 15.10 10.61
C LEU A 130 2.16 15.81 9.38
N LEU A 131 0.92 15.50 9.01
CA LEU A 131 0.24 16.17 7.90
C LEU A 131 -0.06 17.65 8.16
N ASP A 132 -0.27 18.06 9.42
CA ASP A 132 -0.39 19.46 9.77
C ASP A 132 0.94 20.22 9.55
N CYS A 133 2.08 19.56 9.78
CA CYS A 133 3.42 20.14 9.55
C CYS A 133 3.89 20.00 8.09
N PHE A 134 3.45 18.95 7.40
CA PHE A 134 3.83 18.61 6.02
C PHE A 134 2.56 18.36 5.19
N PRO A 135 1.79 19.41 4.85
CA PRO A 135 0.50 19.26 4.15
C PRO A 135 0.65 18.63 2.76
N ASP A 136 1.84 18.73 2.14
CA ASP A 136 2.15 18.13 0.84
C ASP A 136 2.76 16.73 0.94
N LEU A 137 2.83 16.14 2.14
CA LEU A 137 3.37 14.81 2.34
C LEU A 137 2.51 13.78 1.59
N ARG A 138 3.10 13.11 0.62
CA ARG A 138 2.44 12.04 -0.11
C ARG A 138 2.48 10.75 0.68
N LEU A 139 1.31 10.13 0.86
CA LEU A 139 1.19 8.87 1.58
C LEU A 139 0.85 7.71 0.63
N THR A 140 1.33 6.51 0.99
CA THR A 140 0.70 5.25 0.61
C THR A 140 -0.15 4.81 1.81
N ALA A 141 -1.47 4.78 1.63
CA ALA A 141 -2.38 4.50 2.73
C ALA A 141 -2.63 2.99 2.89
N ASP A 142 -2.10 2.40 3.94
CA ASP A 142 -2.61 1.18 4.55
C ASP A 142 -3.36 1.54 5.84
N VAL A 143 -4.67 1.73 5.72
CA VAL A 143 -5.51 2.13 6.86
C VAL A 143 -5.90 0.97 7.77
N SER A 144 -5.55 -0.27 7.41
CA SER A 144 -5.75 -1.45 8.25
C SER A 144 -5.02 -1.31 9.59
N HIS A 145 -3.85 -0.71 9.57
CA HIS A 145 -3.04 -0.47 10.76
C HIS A 145 -3.69 0.50 11.73
N TYR A 146 -4.41 1.50 11.24
CA TYR A 146 -5.13 2.45 12.10
C TYR A 146 -6.40 1.88 12.68
N LEU A 147 -7.14 1.09 11.89
CA LEU A 147 -8.34 0.39 12.39
C LEU A 147 -8.00 -0.46 13.61
N VAL A 148 -6.96 -1.30 13.49
CA VAL A 148 -6.50 -2.18 14.59
C VAL A 148 -5.85 -1.37 15.71
N GLY A 149 -4.94 -0.45 15.37
CA GLY A 149 -4.16 0.30 16.37
C GLY A 149 -5.01 1.21 17.26
N ARG A 150 -6.20 1.58 16.80
CA ARG A 150 -7.15 2.39 17.56
C ARG A 150 -8.40 1.64 18.01
N GLU A 151 -8.47 0.35 17.70
CA GLU A 151 -9.60 -0.51 18.07
C GLU A 151 -10.96 0.15 17.78
N PHE A 152 -11.14 0.70 16.56
CA PHE A 152 -12.37 1.41 16.20
C PHE A 152 -13.62 0.60 16.55
N ALA A 153 -14.56 1.22 17.23
CA ALA A 153 -15.84 0.60 17.54
C ALA A 153 -16.62 0.24 16.28
N TRP A 154 -17.44 -0.77 16.35
CA TRP A 154 -18.33 -1.15 15.24
C TRP A 154 -19.78 -0.80 15.59
N PRO A 155 -20.51 -0.11 14.71
CA PRO A 155 -20.02 0.53 13.47
C PRO A 155 -19.05 1.68 13.77
N VAL A 156 -18.18 1.97 12.79
CA VAL A 156 -17.24 3.11 12.89
C VAL A 156 -18.05 4.41 12.83
N ASP A 157 -17.78 5.32 13.75
CA ASP A 157 -18.46 6.60 13.84
C ASP A 157 -17.92 7.65 12.85
N GLU A 158 -18.70 8.71 12.62
CA GLU A 158 -18.36 9.80 11.70
C GLU A 158 -17.04 10.52 12.07
N ALA A 159 -16.72 10.65 13.35
CA ALA A 159 -15.49 11.28 13.79
C ALA A 159 -14.26 10.47 13.37
N ASN A 160 -14.32 9.15 13.53
CA ASN A 160 -13.27 8.24 13.08
C ASN A 160 -13.19 8.16 11.54
N HIS A 161 -14.32 8.19 10.84
CA HIS A 161 -14.31 8.33 9.38
C HIS A 161 -13.60 9.62 8.94
N ALA A 162 -13.89 10.76 9.56
CA ALA A 162 -13.25 12.04 9.24
C ALA A 162 -11.72 12.00 9.44
N LEU A 163 -11.22 11.34 10.49
CA LEU A 163 -9.78 11.17 10.72
C LEU A 163 -9.12 10.33 9.62
N ILE A 164 -9.74 9.22 9.23
CA ILE A 164 -9.25 8.39 8.11
C ILE A 164 -9.30 9.18 6.80
N HIS A 165 -10.36 9.91 6.53
CA HIS A 165 -10.47 10.75 5.32
C HIS A 165 -9.34 11.76 5.20
N ARG A 166 -8.89 12.38 6.30
CA ARG A 166 -7.71 13.28 6.28
C ARG A 166 -6.43 12.57 5.84
N VAL A 167 -6.21 11.32 6.24
CA VAL A 167 -5.09 10.50 5.75
C VAL A 167 -5.24 10.23 4.25
N LEU A 168 -6.44 9.84 3.83
CA LEU A 168 -6.75 9.50 2.45
C LEU A 168 -6.67 10.73 1.51
N ASP A 169 -6.91 11.93 2.00
CA ASP A 169 -6.73 13.19 1.24
C ASP A 169 -5.26 13.45 0.88
N ASN A 170 -4.31 12.88 1.63
CA ASN A 170 -2.88 12.95 1.31
C ASN A 170 -2.35 11.68 0.62
N SER A 171 -3.22 10.71 0.31
CA SER A 171 -2.77 9.43 -0.27
C SER A 171 -2.60 9.53 -1.78
N TRP A 172 -1.47 8.99 -2.26
CA TRP A 172 -1.10 8.88 -3.66
C TRP A 172 -0.92 7.43 -4.11
N GLY A 173 -0.99 6.49 -3.18
CA GLY A 173 -1.05 5.05 -3.36
C GLY A 173 -1.90 4.44 -2.26
N ILE A 174 -2.40 3.24 -2.48
CA ILE A 174 -3.22 2.49 -1.52
C ILE A 174 -2.63 1.09 -1.39
N HIS A 175 -2.41 0.66 -0.16
CA HIS A 175 -2.22 -0.74 0.15
C HIS A 175 -3.57 -1.35 0.55
N GLY A 176 -4.07 -2.22 -0.33
CA GLY A 176 -5.34 -2.94 -0.15
C GLY A 176 -5.16 -4.10 0.80
N ARG A 177 -5.60 -3.90 2.02
CA ARG A 177 -5.69 -4.91 3.07
C ARG A 177 -6.98 -4.70 3.84
N VAL A 178 -7.79 -5.73 4.00
CA VAL A 178 -8.97 -5.68 4.86
C VAL A 178 -8.59 -6.14 6.26
N ALA A 179 -9.00 -5.38 7.25
CA ALA A 179 -8.79 -5.67 8.67
C ALA A 179 -10.13 -5.76 9.41
N SER A 180 -10.15 -6.40 10.55
CA SER A 180 -11.16 -6.22 11.59
C SER A 180 -10.60 -5.35 12.72
N ARG A 181 -11.37 -5.10 13.73
CA ARG A 181 -10.94 -4.34 14.90
C ARG A 181 -9.71 -4.94 15.59
N GLU A 182 -9.61 -6.25 15.63
CA GLU A 182 -8.56 -6.98 16.35
C GLU A 182 -7.54 -7.66 15.43
N GLN A 183 -7.84 -7.78 14.13
CA GLN A 183 -7.01 -8.51 13.16
C GLN A 183 -6.63 -7.62 12.00
N VAL A 184 -5.35 -7.36 11.84
CA VAL A 184 -4.83 -6.46 10.79
C VAL A 184 -5.02 -7.00 9.37
N GLN A 185 -5.19 -8.31 9.24
CA GLN A 185 -5.45 -8.96 7.95
C GLN A 185 -6.50 -10.04 8.13
N ILE A 186 -7.58 -9.92 7.38
CA ILE A 186 -8.67 -10.91 7.32
C ILE A 186 -8.98 -11.23 5.86
N SER A 187 -9.51 -12.44 5.59
CA SER A 187 -9.92 -12.81 4.23
C SER A 187 -11.16 -12.05 3.80
N PRO A 188 -11.15 -11.32 2.69
CA PRO A 188 -12.33 -10.63 2.16
C PRO A 188 -13.40 -11.60 1.62
N GLY A 189 -13.02 -12.85 1.35
CA GLY A 189 -13.94 -13.87 0.85
C GLY A 189 -14.84 -14.50 1.92
N PHE A 190 -14.56 -14.31 3.23
CA PHE A 190 -15.33 -14.95 4.29
C PHE A 190 -16.64 -14.18 4.59
N PRO A 191 -17.79 -14.89 4.71
CA PRO A 191 -19.08 -14.24 4.93
C PRO A 191 -19.12 -13.34 6.17
N GLN A 192 -18.48 -13.75 7.27
CA GLN A 192 -18.44 -12.98 8.52
C GLN A 192 -17.63 -11.69 8.42
N HIS A 193 -16.83 -11.51 7.37
CA HIS A 193 -16.00 -10.33 7.17
C HIS A 193 -16.65 -9.26 6.29
N GLN A 194 -17.84 -9.52 5.72
CA GLN A 194 -18.45 -8.64 4.72
C GLN A 194 -18.73 -7.23 5.22
N GLY A 195 -19.03 -7.04 6.53
CA GLY A 195 -19.14 -5.71 7.12
C GLY A 195 -17.83 -4.91 7.04
N TRP A 196 -16.72 -5.54 7.38
CA TRP A 196 -15.40 -4.92 7.27
C TRP A 196 -14.99 -4.65 5.83
N VAL A 197 -15.30 -5.57 4.92
CA VAL A 197 -15.08 -5.38 3.47
C VAL A 197 -15.83 -4.14 2.99
N ALA A 198 -17.10 -3.98 3.36
CA ALA A 198 -17.90 -2.82 2.99
C ALA A 198 -17.31 -1.50 3.54
N LEU A 199 -16.79 -1.51 4.78
CA LEU A 199 -16.09 -0.38 5.37
C LEU A 199 -14.86 0.04 4.55
N PHE A 200 -13.98 -0.92 4.24
CA PHE A 200 -12.77 -0.66 3.47
C PHE A 200 -13.10 -0.20 2.04
N MET A 201 -14.11 -0.78 1.41
CA MET A 201 -14.59 -0.33 0.10
C MET A 201 -15.06 1.12 0.11
N GLY A 202 -15.74 1.56 1.17
CA GLY A 202 -16.12 2.97 1.36
C GLY A 202 -14.90 3.89 1.50
N TRP A 203 -13.88 3.50 2.26
CA TRP A 203 -12.64 4.26 2.40
C TRP A 203 -11.82 4.30 1.11
N TRP A 204 -11.71 3.18 0.38
CA TRP A 204 -11.04 3.14 -0.91
C TRP A 204 -11.77 3.96 -1.97
N GLU A 205 -13.11 3.96 -1.97
CA GLU A 205 -13.89 4.85 -2.82
C GLU A 205 -13.59 6.32 -2.53
N TYR A 206 -13.59 6.71 -1.26
CA TYR A 206 -13.22 8.07 -0.85
C TYR A 206 -11.80 8.42 -1.31
N ALA A 207 -10.83 7.53 -1.09
CA ALA A 207 -9.44 7.72 -1.50
C ALA A 207 -9.30 7.93 -3.01
N ILE A 208 -9.95 7.08 -3.82
CA ILE A 208 -9.93 7.18 -5.29
C ILE A 208 -10.53 8.52 -5.73
N ARG A 209 -11.70 8.89 -5.21
CA ARG A 209 -12.36 10.17 -5.56
C ARG A 209 -11.53 11.37 -5.13
N SER A 210 -10.93 11.34 -3.93
CA SER A 210 -10.03 12.39 -3.46
C SER A 210 -8.79 12.51 -4.33
N TRP A 211 -8.14 11.39 -4.68
CA TRP A 211 -6.99 11.37 -5.56
C TRP A 211 -7.31 11.92 -6.95
N ARG A 212 -8.42 11.50 -7.58
CA ARG A 212 -8.85 11.94 -8.91
C ARG A 212 -9.06 13.46 -9.00
N ARG A 213 -9.48 14.11 -7.90
CA ARG A 213 -9.59 15.59 -7.86
C ARG A 213 -8.25 16.33 -7.84
N ARG A 214 -7.17 15.66 -7.40
CA ARG A 214 -5.83 16.25 -7.19
C ARG A 214 -4.83 15.85 -8.27
N ALA A 215 -5.03 14.70 -8.88
CA ALA A 215 -4.09 14.09 -9.81
C ALA A 215 -4.15 14.76 -11.19
N GLY A 216 -2.99 14.89 -11.83
CA GLY A 216 -2.90 15.27 -13.23
C GLY A 216 -3.38 14.16 -14.17
N PRO A 217 -3.56 14.46 -15.46
CA PRO A 217 -4.15 13.52 -16.41
C PRO A 217 -3.32 12.25 -16.63
N ASP A 218 -2.00 12.33 -16.46
CA ASP A 218 -1.08 11.21 -16.67
C ASP A 218 -0.67 10.52 -15.36
N ALA A 219 -1.27 10.93 -14.23
CA ALA A 219 -0.93 10.35 -12.93
C ALA A 219 -1.50 8.94 -12.79
N ILE A 220 -0.74 8.08 -12.11
CA ILE A 220 -1.12 6.70 -11.81
C ILE A 220 -1.46 6.59 -10.32
N LEU A 221 -2.61 6.02 -10.01
CA LEU A 221 -2.94 5.56 -8.67
C LEU A 221 -2.63 4.07 -8.56
N THR A 222 -1.71 3.72 -7.69
CA THR A 222 -1.45 2.31 -7.40
C THR A 222 -2.36 1.81 -6.28
N PHE A 223 -2.94 0.63 -6.49
CA PHE A 223 -3.62 -0.15 -5.46
C PHE A 223 -2.92 -1.50 -5.37
N LEU A 224 -2.10 -1.67 -4.34
CA LEU A 224 -1.39 -2.93 -4.08
C LEU A 224 -2.26 -3.85 -3.22
N CYS A 225 -2.64 -5.04 -3.74
CA CYS A 225 -3.24 -6.09 -2.93
C CYS A 225 -2.18 -6.64 -1.97
N GLU A 226 -2.06 -6.03 -0.78
CA GLU A 226 -1.01 -6.37 0.18
C GLU A 226 -1.53 -7.39 1.19
N LEU A 227 -1.15 -8.64 0.97
CA LEU A 227 -1.50 -9.77 1.83
C LEU A 227 -0.22 -10.46 2.33
N GLY A 228 0.13 -10.16 3.58
CA GLY A 228 1.32 -10.69 4.24
C GLY A 228 1.21 -12.20 4.52
N PRO A 229 2.33 -12.96 4.39
CA PRO A 229 2.39 -14.34 4.86
C PRO A 229 2.30 -14.40 6.40
N PRO A 230 2.24 -15.60 7.00
CA PRO A 230 2.33 -15.72 8.45
C PRO A 230 3.55 -14.96 9.02
N PRO A 231 3.37 -14.20 10.13
CA PRO A 231 2.23 -14.19 11.04
C PRO A 231 1.11 -13.19 10.69
N TYR A 232 1.12 -12.51 9.53
CA TYR A 232 -0.02 -11.69 9.10
C TYR A 232 -1.23 -12.55 8.74
N ALA A 233 -1.01 -13.61 7.93
CA ALA A 233 -2.05 -14.58 7.65
C ALA A 233 -2.37 -15.41 8.90
N ILE A 234 -3.68 -15.62 9.13
CA ILE A 234 -4.15 -16.44 10.24
C ILE A 234 -3.91 -17.91 9.89
N THR A 235 -3.32 -18.66 10.83
CA THR A 235 -3.00 -20.08 10.65
C THR A 235 -3.79 -20.98 11.59
N GLY A 236 -4.06 -22.20 11.14
CA GLY A 236 -4.56 -23.29 11.95
C GLY A 236 -3.48 -23.88 12.88
N PRO A 237 -3.83 -24.89 13.70
CA PRO A 237 -2.89 -25.53 14.62
C PRO A 237 -1.78 -26.32 13.90
N ASP A 238 -1.93 -26.62 12.64
CA ASP A 238 -0.94 -27.25 11.76
C ASP A 238 0.02 -26.25 11.09
N GLY A 239 -0.19 -24.94 11.33
CA GLY A 239 0.58 -23.87 10.70
C GLY A 239 0.14 -23.50 9.28
N ALA A 240 -0.86 -24.19 8.72
CA ALA A 240 -1.41 -23.83 7.42
C ALA A 240 -2.28 -22.57 7.50
N GLU A 241 -2.24 -21.72 6.47
CA GLU A 241 -3.10 -20.56 6.37
C GLU A 241 -4.58 -20.99 6.26
N LEU A 242 -5.45 -20.28 6.99
CA LEU A 242 -6.91 -20.55 6.96
C LEU A 242 -7.60 -19.96 5.73
N SER A 243 -6.95 -19.07 4.99
CA SER A 243 -7.41 -18.54 3.72
C SER A 243 -6.32 -18.66 2.65
N ASP A 244 -6.72 -18.63 1.39
CA ASP A 244 -5.79 -18.55 0.28
C ASP A 244 -5.54 -17.08 -0.09
N ARG A 245 -4.39 -16.51 0.32
CA ARG A 245 -3.99 -15.14 0.04
C ARG A 245 -3.98 -14.79 -1.46
N TRP A 246 -3.71 -15.79 -2.31
CA TRP A 246 -3.78 -15.56 -3.76
C TRP A 246 -5.22 -15.34 -4.22
N GLN A 247 -6.15 -16.17 -3.76
CA GLN A 247 -7.58 -15.98 -4.05
C GLN A 247 -8.10 -14.68 -3.44
N ASP A 248 -7.68 -14.34 -2.22
CA ASP A 248 -8.03 -13.06 -1.58
C ASP A 248 -7.53 -11.86 -2.41
N ALA A 249 -6.33 -11.95 -3.00
CA ALA A 249 -5.79 -10.91 -3.90
C ALA A 249 -6.61 -10.79 -5.20
N LEU A 250 -7.04 -11.90 -5.79
CA LEU A 250 -7.89 -11.89 -6.97
C LEU A 250 -9.26 -11.24 -6.68
N VAL A 251 -9.87 -11.61 -5.55
CA VAL A 251 -11.13 -11.00 -5.10
C VAL A 251 -10.96 -9.49 -4.93
N MET A 252 -9.92 -9.03 -4.24
CA MET A 252 -9.67 -7.59 -4.06
C MET A 252 -9.41 -6.87 -5.38
N LYS A 253 -8.63 -7.48 -6.29
CA LYS A 253 -8.40 -6.92 -7.63
C LYS A 253 -9.72 -6.66 -8.37
N ASP A 254 -10.62 -7.65 -8.36
CA ASP A 254 -11.89 -7.53 -9.07
C ASP A 254 -12.82 -6.50 -8.41
N MET A 255 -12.83 -6.45 -7.08
CA MET A 255 -13.58 -5.44 -6.32
C MET A 255 -13.10 -4.03 -6.64
N ILE A 256 -11.79 -3.78 -6.63
CA ILE A 256 -11.25 -2.44 -6.83
C ILE A 256 -11.40 -1.99 -8.30
N ARG A 257 -11.28 -2.89 -9.26
CA ARG A 257 -11.55 -2.58 -10.67
C ARG A 257 -13.00 -2.21 -10.91
N THR A 258 -13.93 -2.98 -10.36
CA THR A 258 -15.37 -2.66 -10.41
C THR A 258 -15.66 -1.30 -9.79
N LEU A 259 -15.04 -0.99 -8.66
CA LEU A 259 -15.17 0.31 -7.99
C LEU A 259 -14.62 1.44 -8.87
N TRP A 260 -13.42 1.26 -9.42
CA TRP A 260 -12.80 2.24 -10.31
C TRP A 260 -13.67 2.54 -11.54
N ASP A 261 -14.13 1.50 -12.24
CA ASP A 261 -14.96 1.63 -13.44
C ASP A 261 -16.27 2.36 -13.14
N ARG A 262 -16.89 2.08 -11.99
CA ARG A 262 -18.08 2.79 -11.53
C ARG A 262 -17.80 4.27 -11.31
N ILE A 263 -16.73 4.63 -10.61
CA ILE A 263 -16.34 6.02 -10.34
C ILE A 263 -16.09 6.77 -11.66
N VAL A 264 -15.31 6.18 -12.57
CA VAL A 264 -15.02 6.78 -13.88
C VAL A 264 -16.29 7.02 -14.69
N ALA A 265 -17.22 6.06 -14.70
CA ALA A 265 -18.49 6.21 -15.41
C ALA A 265 -19.42 7.28 -14.78
N GLU A 266 -19.38 7.45 -13.47
CA GLU A 266 -20.12 8.52 -12.75
C GLU A 266 -19.55 9.90 -13.07
N ASP A 267 -18.22 10.05 -13.03
CA ASP A 267 -17.54 11.31 -13.35
C ASP A 267 -17.83 11.74 -14.82
N ALA A 268 -17.79 10.79 -15.75
CA ALA A 268 -18.11 11.07 -17.16
C ALA A 268 -19.57 11.56 -17.37
N ARG A 269 -20.52 11.00 -16.61
CA ARG A 269 -21.92 11.47 -16.65
C ARG A 269 -22.13 12.85 -16.01
N SER A 270 -21.33 13.18 -15.01
CA SER A 270 -21.40 14.49 -14.33
C SER A 270 -20.77 15.63 -15.14
N ALA A 271 -19.90 15.30 -16.11
CA ALA A 271 -19.23 16.24 -17.00
C ALA A 271 -19.97 16.50 -18.31
N ALA A 272 -20.99 15.70 -18.62
CA ALA A 272 -21.84 15.79 -19.83
C ALA A 272 -23.10 16.63 -19.57
#